data_5868e5746bcaa7611217248eda87508b
#
_entry.id   5868e5746bcaa7611217248eda87508b
#
_cell.length_a   1.000
_cell.length_b   1.000
_cell.length_c   1.000
_cell.angle_alpha   90.00
_cell.angle_beta   90.00
_cell.angle_gamma   90.00
#
_symmetry.space_group_name_H-M   'P 1'
#
loop_
_entity.id
_entity.type
_entity.pdbx_description
1 polymer ?
#
loop_
_entity_poly.entity_id
_entity_poly.type
_entity_poly.pdbx_seq_one_letter_code
_entity_poly.pdbx_strand_id
1 'polypeptide(L)'
;MPDFARQSKAPKTSNWYDVEHDRVLIEQSIAKQYGVLPSEQGNLRYADWAKLVGGLTDDTPLLRTVEIRRETDRDVIRRMTPDQLRIRSEWRTYQASRQTTDTQDMAQQQQQLQAMIAAMFG
;
A
#
# COMPACT_ATOMS: atom_id res chain seq x y z
N MET A 1 -18.54 -18.03 -7.50
CA MET A 1 -18.13 -16.71 -7.05
C MET A 1 -16.77 -16.35 -7.59
N PRO A 2 -16.73 -15.80 -8.78
CA PRO A 2 -15.46 -15.47 -9.42
C PRO A 2 -14.68 -14.38 -8.69
N ASP A 3 -15.34 -13.65 -7.81
CA ASP A 3 -14.71 -12.52 -7.14
C ASP A 3 -13.74 -12.91 -6.03
N PHE A 4 -13.79 -14.15 -5.58
CA PHE A 4 -12.84 -14.60 -4.57
C PHE A 4 -11.41 -14.54 -5.06
N ALA A 5 -11.18 -14.87 -6.31
CA ALA A 5 -9.85 -14.81 -6.89
C ALA A 5 -9.33 -13.36 -6.93
N ARG A 6 -10.20 -12.41 -7.21
CA ARG A 6 -9.82 -11.00 -7.21
C ARG A 6 -9.53 -10.49 -5.81
N GLN A 7 -10.35 -10.87 -4.86
CA GLN A 7 -10.16 -10.46 -3.48
C GLN A 7 -8.87 -11.00 -2.91
N SER A 8 -8.52 -12.23 -3.25
CA SER A 8 -7.27 -12.80 -2.82
C SER A 8 -6.06 -12.17 -3.49
N LYS A 9 -6.26 -11.52 -4.67
CA LYS A 9 -5.18 -10.83 -5.38
C LYS A 9 -4.96 -9.40 -4.90
N ALA A 10 -5.86 -8.86 -4.11
CA ALA A 10 -5.80 -7.48 -3.67
C ALA A 10 -5.27 -7.35 -2.25
N PRO A 11 -4.32 -8.11 -1.83
CA PRO A 11 -4.13 -8.20 -0.41
C PRO A 11 -3.19 -7.14 0.09
N LYS A 12 -1.97 -7.20 -0.22
CA LYS A 12 -0.96 -6.46 0.52
C LYS A 12 -0.77 -5.06 0.00
N THR A 13 -0.83 -4.92 -1.30
CA THR A 13 -0.58 -3.65 -1.95
C THR A 13 -1.55 -3.51 -3.09
N SER A 14 -2.24 -2.42 -3.14
CA SER A 14 -2.85 -1.93 -4.36
C SER A 14 -1.94 -0.83 -4.89
N ASN A 15 -2.22 -0.33 -6.08
CA ASN A 15 -1.49 0.82 -6.61
C ASN A 15 -1.69 2.08 -5.77
N TRP A 16 -2.63 2.08 -4.83
CA TRP A 16 -3.09 3.29 -4.15
C TRP A 16 -2.96 3.25 -2.64
N TYR A 17 -2.55 2.12 -2.06
CA TYR A 17 -2.20 2.05 -0.66
C TYR A 17 -1.19 0.94 -0.42
N ASP A 18 -0.53 0.99 0.73
CA ASP A 18 0.49 0.02 1.14
C ASP A 18 0.26 -0.33 2.60
N VAL A 19 0.29 -1.63 2.91
CA VAL A 19 -0.03 -2.12 4.25
C VAL A 19 0.94 -1.56 5.30
N GLU A 20 2.21 -1.47 4.97
CA GLU A 20 3.19 -0.96 5.93
C GLU A 20 3.15 0.56 6.04
N HIS A 21 3.15 1.23 4.90
CA HIS A 21 3.15 2.69 4.85
C HIS A 21 1.89 3.28 5.48
N ASP A 22 0.75 2.66 5.24
CA ASP A 22 -0.55 3.15 5.65
C ASP A 22 -1.12 2.40 6.85
N ARG A 23 -0.29 1.72 7.62
CA ARG A 23 -0.76 0.85 8.69
C ARG A 23 -1.66 1.56 9.69
N VAL A 24 -1.30 2.76 10.09
CA VAL A 24 -2.11 3.53 11.04
C VAL A 24 -3.49 3.83 10.45
N LEU A 25 -3.54 4.26 9.19
CA LEU A 25 -4.82 4.52 8.51
C LEU A 25 -5.66 3.26 8.40
N ILE A 26 -5.02 2.13 8.12
CA ILE A 26 -5.72 0.84 8.02
C ILE A 26 -6.29 0.46 9.38
N GLU A 27 -5.50 0.55 10.44
CA GLU A 27 -5.96 0.21 11.78
C GLU A 27 -7.09 1.12 12.25
N GLN A 28 -7.01 2.41 11.96
CA GLN A 28 -8.07 3.36 12.26
C GLN A 28 -9.35 3.04 11.50
N SER A 29 -9.21 2.66 10.24
CA SER A 29 -10.34 2.32 9.39
C SER A 29 -11.05 1.06 9.89
N ILE A 30 -10.29 0.05 10.27
CA ILE A 30 -10.84 -1.19 10.84
C ILE A 30 -11.56 -0.88 12.16
N ALA A 31 -10.96 -0.06 13.01
CA ALA A 31 -11.59 0.32 14.28
C ALA A 31 -12.90 1.05 14.02
N LYS A 32 -12.93 1.96 13.06
CA LYS A 32 -14.14 2.72 12.75
C LYS A 32 -15.25 1.83 12.20
N GLN A 33 -14.92 0.95 11.27
CA GLN A 33 -15.92 0.17 10.56
C GLN A 33 -16.38 -1.07 11.33
N TYR A 34 -15.47 -1.76 11.99
CA TYR A 34 -15.74 -3.05 12.63
C TYR A 34 -15.71 -3.00 14.14
N GLY A 35 -15.28 -1.90 14.73
CA GLY A 35 -15.23 -1.79 16.18
C GLY A 35 -14.07 -2.56 16.83
N VAL A 36 -13.07 -2.96 16.05
CA VAL A 36 -11.90 -3.65 16.58
C VAL A 36 -10.79 -2.63 16.81
N LEU A 37 -10.42 -2.42 18.06
CA LEU A 37 -9.40 -1.43 18.41
C LEU A 37 -8.04 -1.80 17.84
N PRO A 38 -7.19 -0.81 17.51
CA PRO A 38 -5.85 -1.11 17.00
C PRO A 38 -5.06 -2.04 17.91
N SER A 39 -5.18 -1.89 19.21
CA SER A 39 -4.48 -2.76 20.17
C SER A 39 -4.98 -4.20 20.15
N GLU A 40 -6.19 -4.44 19.68
CA GLU A 40 -6.76 -5.77 19.58
C GLU A 40 -6.48 -6.43 18.25
N GLN A 41 -6.19 -5.64 17.24
CA GLN A 41 -5.98 -6.16 15.88
C GLN A 41 -4.75 -7.06 15.78
N GLY A 42 -3.76 -6.85 16.62
CA GLY A 42 -2.58 -7.71 16.67
C GLY A 42 -2.88 -9.16 17.06
N ASN A 43 -4.03 -9.42 17.68
CA ASN A 43 -4.45 -10.77 18.05
C ASN A 43 -5.15 -11.51 16.92
N LEU A 44 -5.45 -10.84 15.83
CA LEU A 44 -6.09 -11.47 14.68
C LEU A 44 -5.06 -12.19 13.83
N ARG A 45 -5.50 -13.27 13.19
CA ARG A 45 -4.69 -13.89 12.14
C ARG A 45 -4.56 -12.90 10.98
N TYR A 46 -3.40 -12.93 10.32
CA TYR A 46 -3.18 -12.04 9.19
C TYR A 46 -4.26 -12.21 8.11
N ALA A 47 -4.68 -13.45 7.83
CA ALA A 47 -5.71 -13.69 6.83
C ALA A 47 -7.04 -13.05 7.20
N ASP A 48 -7.42 -13.08 8.48
CA ASP A 48 -8.65 -12.45 8.94
C ASP A 48 -8.55 -10.93 8.88
N TRP A 49 -7.41 -10.40 9.33
CA TRP A 49 -7.16 -8.97 9.26
C TRP A 49 -7.20 -8.46 7.81
N ALA A 50 -6.59 -9.21 6.89
CA ALA A 50 -6.58 -8.85 5.47
C ALA A 50 -8.00 -8.84 4.88
N LYS A 51 -8.87 -9.72 5.33
CA LYS A 51 -10.28 -9.71 4.89
C LYS A 51 -11.00 -8.46 5.37
N LEU A 52 -10.71 -8.02 6.60
CA LEU A 52 -11.28 -6.79 7.12
C LEU A 52 -10.82 -5.59 6.30
N VAL A 53 -9.55 -5.56 5.92
CA VAL A 53 -9.04 -4.50 5.05
C VAL A 53 -9.75 -4.50 3.71
N GLY A 54 -9.93 -5.68 3.11
CA GLY A 54 -10.61 -5.80 1.82
C GLY A 54 -12.08 -5.38 1.85
N GLY A 55 -12.71 -5.39 3.02
CA GLY A 55 -14.09 -4.99 3.19
C GLY A 55 -14.31 -3.55 3.61
N LEU A 56 -13.26 -2.73 3.67
CA LEU A 56 -13.39 -1.34 4.09
C LEU A 56 -14.22 -0.54 3.08
N THR A 57 -15.09 0.32 3.60
CA THR A 57 -15.97 1.16 2.80
C THR A 57 -15.39 2.56 2.60
N ASP A 58 -16.00 3.30 1.68
CA ASP A 58 -15.49 4.60 1.22
C ASP A 58 -15.44 5.67 2.31
N ASP A 59 -16.19 5.51 3.39
CA ASP A 59 -16.21 6.48 4.47
C ASP A 59 -15.12 6.28 5.52
N THR A 60 -14.21 5.34 5.30
CA THR A 60 -13.08 5.11 6.19
C THR A 60 -11.91 6.02 5.85
N PRO A 61 -11.04 6.31 6.83
CA PRO A 61 -9.86 7.16 6.57
C PRO A 61 -8.98 6.65 5.44
N LEU A 62 -8.78 5.33 5.36
CA LEU A 62 -7.96 4.74 4.31
C LEU A 62 -8.56 5.01 2.93
N LEU A 63 -9.84 4.71 2.74
CA LEU A 63 -10.46 4.85 1.43
C LEU A 63 -10.59 6.31 1.01
N ARG A 64 -10.81 7.22 1.93
CA ARG A 64 -10.77 8.65 1.64
C ARG A 64 -9.40 9.09 1.15
N THR A 65 -8.36 8.59 1.78
CA THR A 65 -6.99 8.88 1.36
C THR A 65 -6.71 8.30 -0.02
N VAL A 66 -7.18 7.08 -0.29
CA VAL A 66 -7.05 6.45 -1.61
C VAL A 66 -7.73 7.29 -2.68
N GLU A 67 -8.91 7.80 -2.42
CA GLU A 67 -9.62 8.66 -3.38
C GLU A 67 -8.81 9.92 -3.72
N ILE A 68 -8.22 10.55 -2.71
CA ILE A 68 -7.38 11.72 -2.91
C ILE A 68 -6.15 11.37 -3.76
N ARG A 69 -5.52 10.25 -3.49
CA ARG A 69 -4.32 9.82 -4.22
C ARG A 69 -4.60 9.52 -5.68
N ARG A 70 -5.75 8.91 -5.97
CA ARG A 70 -6.06 8.41 -7.32
C ARG A 70 -6.79 9.42 -8.19
N GLU A 71 -7.16 10.58 -7.67
CA GLU A 71 -7.90 11.57 -8.43
C GLU A 71 -7.09 12.04 -9.64
N THR A 72 -7.73 12.08 -10.80
CA THR A 72 -7.10 12.52 -12.06
C THR A 72 -7.74 13.75 -12.66
N ASP A 73 -8.94 14.13 -12.18
CA ASP A 73 -9.63 15.31 -12.69
C ASP A 73 -8.90 16.57 -12.23
N ARG A 74 -8.40 17.33 -13.19
CA ARG A 74 -7.63 18.55 -12.91
C ARG A 74 -8.45 19.60 -12.17
N ASP A 75 -9.73 19.70 -12.45
CA ASP A 75 -10.59 20.66 -11.77
C ASP A 75 -10.78 20.30 -10.30
N VAL A 76 -10.93 19.01 -10.01
CA VAL A 76 -10.99 18.53 -8.63
C VAL A 76 -9.68 18.80 -7.91
N ILE A 77 -8.55 18.49 -8.56
CA ILE A 77 -7.23 18.69 -7.96
C ILE A 77 -6.97 20.17 -7.65
N ARG A 78 -7.40 21.06 -8.54
CA ARG A 78 -7.24 22.51 -8.29
C ARG A 78 -7.98 22.98 -7.04
N ARG A 79 -9.07 22.32 -6.70
CA ARG A 79 -9.88 22.67 -5.52
C ARG A 79 -9.42 21.99 -4.25
N MET A 80 -8.41 21.16 -4.34
CA MET A 80 -7.89 20.44 -3.18
C MET A 80 -7.24 21.38 -2.18
N THR A 81 -7.40 21.03 -0.91
CA THR A 81 -6.72 21.74 0.18
C THR A 81 -5.22 21.46 0.15
N PRO A 82 -4.39 22.28 0.79
CA PRO A 82 -2.97 21.97 0.92
C PRO A 82 -2.70 20.61 1.54
N ASP A 83 -3.51 20.19 2.51
CA ASP A 83 -3.37 18.86 3.12
C ASP A 83 -3.62 17.73 2.12
N GLN A 84 -4.65 17.87 1.30
CA GLN A 84 -4.95 16.87 0.27
C GLN A 84 -3.84 16.80 -0.78
N LEU A 85 -3.31 17.95 -1.18
CA LEU A 85 -2.18 17.98 -2.12
C LEU A 85 -0.93 17.36 -1.51
N ARG A 86 -0.70 17.55 -0.22
CA ARG A 86 0.41 16.92 0.48
C ARG A 86 0.26 15.39 0.49
N ILE A 87 -0.94 14.88 0.73
CA ILE A 87 -1.22 13.44 0.68
C ILE A 87 -0.83 12.86 -0.68
N ARG A 88 -1.18 13.54 -1.76
CA ARG A 88 -0.81 13.11 -3.11
C ARG A 88 0.70 13.13 -3.32
N SER A 89 1.36 14.19 -2.88
CA SER A 89 2.79 14.36 -3.03
C SER A 89 3.57 13.31 -2.24
N GLU A 90 3.18 13.07 -1.01
CA GLU A 90 3.81 12.06 -0.16
C GLU A 90 3.68 10.65 -0.75
N TRP A 91 2.53 10.35 -1.33
CA TRP A 91 2.32 9.05 -1.98
C TRP A 91 3.24 8.87 -3.18
N ARG A 92 3.36 9.89 -4.02
CA ARG A 92 4.27 9.83 -5.16
C ARG A 92 5.71 9.63 -4.73
N THR A 93 6.13 10.35 -3.70
CA THR A 93 7.48 10.23 -3.15
C THR A 93 7.72 8.83 -2.63
N TYR A 94 6.76 8.28 -1.91
CA TYR A 94 6.87 6.92 -1.40
C TYR A 94 6.98 5.89 -2.52
N GLN A 95 6.14 6.01 -3.54
CA GLN A 95 6.16 5.10 -4.69
C GLN A 95 7.49 5.17 -5.44
N ALA A 96 8.00 6.37 -5.67
CA ALA A 96 9.29 6.55 -6.32
C ALA A 96 10.42 5.95 -5.50
N SER A 97 10.38 6.11 -4.19
CA SER A 97 11.37 5.54 -3.28
C SER A 97 11.37 4.01 -3.35
N ARG A 98 10.20 3.39 -3.36
CA ARG A 98 10.09 1.93 -3.47
C ARG A 98 10.65 1.40 -4.78
N GLN A 99 10.32 2.04 -5.89
CA GLN A 99 10.82 1.64 -7.21
C GLN A 99 12.34 1.71 -7.26
N THR A 100 12.93 2.77 -6.70
CA THR A 100 14.38 2.92 -6.67
C THR A 100 15.03 1.82 -5.85
N THR A 101 14.47 1.50 -4.69
CA THR A 101 15.00 0.44 -3.82
C THR A 101 14.92 -0.92 -4.52
N ASP A 102 13.81 -1.24 -5.14
CA ASP A 102 13.64 -2.50 -5.84
C ASP A 102 14.65 -2.62 -6.99
N THR A 103 14.87 -1.55 -7.73
CA THR A 103 15.84 -1.53 -8.85
C THR A 103 17.26 -1.72 -8.33
N GLN A 104 17.62 -1.08 -7.23
CA GLN A 104 18.95 -1.23 -6.63
C GLN A 104 19.18 -2.65 -6.13
N ASP A 105 18.19 -3.25 -5.49
CA ASP A 105 18.28 -4.63 -5.00
C ASP A 105 18.48 -5.60 -6.16
N MET A 106 17.74 -5.44 -7.24
CA MET A 106 17.92 -6.27 -8.43
C MET A 106 19.29 -6.13 -9.03
N ALA A 107 19.81 -4.90 -9.13
CA ALA A 107 21.14 -4.65 -9.67
C ALA A 107 22.21 -5.31 -8.79
N GLN A 108 22.08 -5.22 -7.49
CA GLN A 108 23.01 -5.87 -6.56
C GLN A 108 22.99 -7.38 -6.70
N GLN A 109 21.81 -7.97 -6.83
CA GLN A 109 21.67 -9.42 -7.04
C GLN A 109 22.34 -9.86 -8.32
N GLN A 110 22.19 -9.12 -9.40
CA GLN A 110 22.86 -9.41 -10.67
C GLN A 110 24.37 -9.34 -10.55
N GLN A 111 24.88 -8.32 -9.88
CA GLN A 111 26.32 -8.18 -9.67
C GLN A 111 26.89 -9.34 -8.86
N GLN A 112 26.18 -9.76 -7.82
CA GLN A 112 26.60 -10.89 -7.01
C GLN A 112 26.61 -12.18 -7.82
N LEU A 113 25.60 -12.38 -8.65
CA LEU A 113 25.53 -13.56 -9.50
C LEU A 113 26.67 -13.59 -10.50
N GLN A 114 26.97 -12.46 -11.14
CA GLN A 114 28.08 -12.36 -12.09
C GLN A 114 29.43 -12.62 -11.41
N ALA A 115 29.60 -12.10 -10.21
CA ALA A 115 30.83 -12.34 -9.44
C ALA A 115 30.99 -13.83 -9.11
N MET A 116 29.90 -14.50 -8.76
CA MET A 116 29.94 -15.94 -8.48
C MET A 116 30.31 -16.74 -9.72
N ILE A 117 29.71 -16.40 -10.87
CA ILE A 117 30.00 -17.07 -12.15
C ILE A 117 31.47 -16.85 -12.53
N ALA A 118 31.97 -15.62 -12.40
CA ALA A 118 33.37 -15.33 -12.69
C ALA A 118 34.31 -16.12 -11.79
N ALA A 119 33.99 -16.28 -10.53
CA ALA A 119 34.80 -17.06 -9.59
C ALA A 119 34.80 -18.55 -9.96
N MET A 120 33.72 -19.07 -10.54
CA MET A 120 33.64 -20.46 -10.94
C MET A 120 34.48 -20.75 -12.19
N PHE A 121 34.64 -19.78 -13.08
CA PHE A 121 35.36 -19.94 -14.33
C PHE A 121 36.77 -19.34 -14.34
N GLY A 122 37.07 -18.61 -13.31
CA GLY A 122 38.37 -18.01 -13.12
C GLY A 122 39.30 -18.90 -12.34
#